data_9fc8b37e724a8d20cbf5b4d05fa21ad8
#
_entry.id   9fc8b37e724a8d20cbf5b4d05fa21ad8
#
_cell.length_a   1.000
_cell.length_b   1.000
_cell.length_c   1.000
_cell.angle_alpha   90.00
_cell.angle_beta   90.00
_cell.angle_gamma   90.00
#
_symmetry.space_group_name_H-M   'P 1'
#
loop_
_entity.id
_entity.type
_entity.pdbx_description
1 polymer ?
#
loop_
_entity_poly.entity_id
_entity_poly.type
_entity_poly.pdbx_seq_one_letter_code
_entity_poly.pdbx_strand_id
1 'polypeptide(L)'
;MDSADCVVSATASPHYTVTYYDLKKNIKTDKPRLFIDLAVPPDIDGSVAEIKGLKLIGIDYFEKLAKNNNELKLDSVESAKEIIKEESDVLKKDIAFHFFLPHMESVKNKLSENSLEEILY
;
A
#
# COMPACT_ATOMS: atom_id res chain seq x y z
N MET A 1 -24.34 -21.03 -16.42
CA MET A 1 -23.19 -20.18 -16.79
C MET A 1 -23.56 -19.00 -17.69
N ASP A 2 -24.51 -19.14 -18.61
CA ASP A 2 -24.87 -18.03 -19.51
C ASP A 2 -25.49 -16.82 -18.79
N SER A 3 -26.15 -17.01 -17.65
CA SER A 3 -26.71 -15.94 -16.82
C SER A 3 -25.73 -15.25 -15.88
N ALA A 4 -24.57 -15.86 -15.62
CA ALA A 4 -23.58 -15.31 -14.70
C ALA A 4 -22.78 -14.20 -15.35
N ASP A 5 -22.45 -13.13 -14.61
CA ASP A 5 -21.56 -12.05 -15.01
C ASP A 5 -20.12 -12.29 -14.51
N CYS A 6 -19.99 -12.99 -13.39
CA CYS A 6 -18.72 -13.39 -12.82
C CYS A 6 -18.78 -14.84 -12.36
N VAL A 7 -17.70 -15.58 -12.61
CA VAL A 7 -17.48 -16.97 -12.16
C VAL A 7 -16.15 -17.03 -11.45
N VAL A 8 -16.13 -17.57 -10.23
CA VAL A 8 -14.91 -17.80 -9.45
C VAL A 8 -14.73 -19.29 -9.27
N SER A 9 -13.56 -19.81 -9.63
CA SER A 9 -13.14 -21.18 -9.38
C SER A 9 -11.99 -21.23 -8.40
N ALA A 10 -12.06 -22.11 -7.43
CA ALA A 10 -11.06 -22.30 -6.37
C ALA A 10 -11.12 -23.74 -5.83
N THR A 11 -10.95 -24.71 -6.71
CA THR A 11 -11.00 -26.13 -6.32
C THR A 11 -9.61 -26.72 -6.11
N ALA A 12 -9.54 -27.90 -5.56
CA ALA A 12 -8.32 -28.71 -5.46
C ALA A 12 -8.25 -29.79 -6.55
N SER A 13 -8.94 -29.59 -7.66
CA SER A 13 -8.95 -30.55 -8.76
C SER A 13 -7.58 -30.61 -9.45
N PRO A 14 -7.05 -31.79 -9.75
CA PRO A 14 -5.83 -31.92 -10.54
C PRO A 14 -6.06 -31.67 -12.06
N HIS A 15 -7.29 -31.48 -12.48
CA HIS A 15 -7.67 -31.31 -13.88
C HIS A 15 -8.56 -30.07 -14.05
N TYR A 16 -8.63 -29.57 -15.27
CA TYR A 16 -9.54 -28.47 -15.59
C TYR A 16 -10.99 -28.87 -15.30
N THR A 17 -11.68 -28.06 -14.52
CA THR A 17 -13.11 -28.19 -14.22
C THR A 17 -13.95 -27.39 -15.22
N VAL A 18 -13.34 -26.39 -15.86
CA VAL A 18 -13.98 -25.56 -16.89
C VAL A 18 -13.10 -25.57 -18.15
N THR A 19 -13.63 -26.15 -19.22
CA THR A 19 -12.90 -26.24 -20.49
C THR A 19 -13.48 -25.27 -21.55
N TYR A 20 -12.63 -24.91 -22.53
CA TYR A 20 -13.06 -24.10 -23.70
C TYR A 20 -14.26 -24.72 -24.39
N TYR A 21 -14.23 -26.04 -24.60
CA TYR A 21 -15.29 -26.77 -25.31
C TYR A 21 -16.64 -26.68 -24.58
N ASP A 22 -16.63 -26.88 -23.26
CA ASP A 22 -17.84 -26.82 -22.44
C ASP A 22 -18.44 -25.42 -22.41
N LEU A 23 -17.60 -24.38 -22.31
CA LEU A 23 -18.08 -23.00 -22.31
C LEU A 23 -18.61 -22.61 -23.68
N LYS A 24 -17.91 -22.93 -24.75
CA LYS A 24 -18.36 -22.63 -26.12
C LYS A 24 -19.70 -23.28 -26.44
N LYS A 25 -19.98 -24.46 -25.92
CA LYS A 25 -21.27 -25.16 -26.09
C LYS A 25 -22.37 -24.51 -25.28
N ASN A 26 -22.08 -24.00 -24.09
CA ASN A 26 -23.08 -23.57 -23.11
C ASN A 26 -23.29 -22.04 -23.08
N ILE A 27 -22.31 -21.24 -23.52
CA ILE A 27 -22.45 -19.79 -23.63
C ILE A 27 -23.04 -19.46 -25.02
N LYS A 28 -24.23 -18.82 -24.99
CA LYS A 28 -24.97 -18.47 -26.20
C LYS A 28 -24.99 -16.96 -26.46
N THR A 29 -24.54 -16.16 -25.53
CA THR A 29 -24.54 -14.69 -25.62
C THR A 29 -23.15 -14.11 -25.50
N ASP A 30 -22.87 -13.05 -26.26
CA ASP A 30 -21.56 -12.34 -26.25
C ASP A 30 -21.47 -11.29 -25.13
N LYS A 31 -22.29 -11.39 -24.07
CA LYS A 31 -22.19 -10.42 -22.97
C LYS A 31 -20.83 -10.52 -22.26
N PRO A 32 -20.30 -9.39 -21.75
CA PRO A 32 -19.05 -9.43 -20.98
C PRO A 32 -19.17 -10.31 -19.74
N ARG A 33 -18.17 -11.19 -19.53
CA ARG A 33 -18.07 -12.08 -18.37
C ARG A 33 -16.66 -12.08 -17.82
N LEU A 34 -16.56 -12.14 -16.52
CA LEU A 34 -15.29 -12.28 -15.80
C LEU A 34 -15.19 -13.70 -15.22
N PHE A 35 -14.12 -14.39 -15.56
CA PHE A 35 -13.74 -15.66 -14.93
C PHE A 35 -12.50 -15.44 -14.10
N ILE A 36 -12.51 -15.89 -12.84
CA ILE A 36 -11.44 -15.78 -11.88
C ILE A 36 -11.05 -17.19 -11.46
N ASP A 37 -9.81 -17.57 -11.74
CA ASP A 37 -9.25 -18.84 -11.33
C ASP A 37 -8.25 -18.63 -10.18
N LEU A 38 -8.59 -19.12 -9.01
CA LEU A 38 -7.76 -19.06 -7.80
C LEU A 38 -7.14 -20.42 -7.46
N ALA A 39 -7.31 -21.43 -8.32
CA ALA A 39 -6.82 -22.78 -8.08
C ALA A 39 -5.35 -22.95 -8.47
N VAL A 40 -4.68 -23.83 -7.74
CA VAL A 40 -3.33 -24.31 -8.06
C VAL A 40 -3.34 -25.85 -7.90
N PRO A 41 -3.23 -26.61 -9.00
CA PRO A 41 -3.13 -26.16 -10.40
C PRO A 41 -4.40 -25.49 -10.92
N PRO A 42 -4.36 -24.79 -12.08
CA PRO A 42 -5.51 -24.07 -12.60
C PRO A 42 -6.73 -24.95 -12.85
N ASP A 43 -7.91 -24.45 -12.51
CA ASP A 43 -9.21 -25.11 -12.76
C ASP A 43 -9.76 -24.82 -14.15
N ILE A 44 -9.38 -23.68 -14.74
CA ILE A 44 -9.92 -23.15 -15.97
C ILE A 44 -8.89 -23.23 -17.08
N ASP A 45 -9.26 -23.86 -18.17
CA ASP A 45 -8.39 -23.94 -19.36
C ASP A 45 -8.11 -22.51 -19.90
N GLY A 46 -6.84 -22.16 -20.07
CA GLY A 46 -6.39 -20.85 -20.55
C GLY A 46 -6.98 -20.44 -21.90
N SER A 47 -7.28 -21.38 -22.78
CA SER A 47 -7.95 -21.13 -24.07
C SER A 47 -9.36 -20.54 -23.96
N VAL A 48 -9.94 -20.59 -22.77
CA VAL A 48 -11.23 -19.94 -22.46
C VAL A 48 -11.18 -18.43 -22.71
N ALA A 49 -10.01 -17.80 -22.54
CA ALA A 49 -9.79 -16.38 -22.83
C ALA A 49 -10.00 -16.00 -24.32
N GLU A 50 -10.01 -16.97 -25.24
CA GLU A 50 -10.28 -16.74 -26.65
C GLU A 50 -11.79 -16.58 -26.97
N ILE A 51 -12.66 -16.90 -26.02
CA ILE A 51 -14.10 -16.74 -26.16
C ILE A 51 -14.46 -15.26 -26.09
N LYS A 52 -15.13 -14.77 -27.12
CA LYS A 52 -15.56 -13.36 -27.21
C LYS A 52 -16.41 -12.95 -25.99
N GLY A 53 -16.06 -11.81 -25.41
CA GLY A 53 -16.75 -11.28 -24.21
C GLY A 53 -16.32 -11.91 -22.89
N LEU A 54 -15.37 -12.87 -22.91
CA LEU A 54 -14.87 -13.52 -21.70
C LEU A 54 -13.47 -13.00 -21.32
N LYS A 55 -13.29 -12.61 -20.07
CA LYS A 55 -12.02 -12.25 -19.49
C LYS A 55 -11.65 -13.27 -18.42
N LEU A 56 -10.49 -13.91 -18.58
CA LEU A 56 -9.93 -14.83 -17.59
C LEU A 56 -8.84 -14.14 -16.78
N ILE A 57 -8.92 -14.26 -15.46
CA ILE A 57 -7.90 -13.78 -14.50
C ILE A 57 -7.50 -14.96 -13.64
N GLY A 58 -6.22 -15.31 -13.68
CA GLY A 58 -5.61 -16.33 -12.83
C GLY A 58 -4.94 -15.74 -11.59
N ILE A 59 -4.43 -16.62 -10.72
CA ILE A 59 -3.75 -16.26 -9.49
C ILE A 59 -2.54 -15.34 -9.71
N ASP A 60 -1.81 -15.54 -10.82
CA ASP A 60 -0.63 -14.73 -11.19
C ASP A 60 -0.96 -13.24 -11.35
N TYR A 61 -2.18 -12.92 -11.77
CA TYR A 61 -2.64 -11.54 -11.86
C TYR A 61 -2.71 -10.87 -10.48
N PHE A 62 -3.25 -11.60 -9.50
CA PHE A 62 -3.36 -11.11 -8.14
C PHE A 62 -2.00 -10.99 -7.46
N GLU A 63 -1.07 -11.90 -7.74
CA GLU A 63 0.31 -11.81 -7.25
C GLU A 63 1.01 -10.56 -7.79
N LYS A 64 0.89 -10.27 -9.09
CA LYS A 64 1.42 -9.04 -9.69
C LYS A 64 0.77 -7.78 -9.10
N LEU A 65 -0.54 -7.79 -8.91
CA LEU A 65 -1.28 -6.69 -8.33
C LEU A 65 -0.85 -6.43 -6.88
N ALA A 66 -0.70 -7.48 -6.09
CA ALA A 66 -0.22 -7.39 -4.71
C ALA A 66 1.21 -6.83 -4.65
N LYS A 67 2.09 -7.27 -5.54
CA LYS A 67 3.47 -6.76 -5.63
C LYS A 67 3.50 -5.27 -5.96
N ASN A 68 2.76 -4.85 -6.98
CA ASN A 68 2.67 -3.44 -7.37
C ASN A 68 2.09 -2.57 -6.23
N ASN A 69 1.05 -3.05 -5.54
CA ASN A 69 0.47 -2.35 -4.40
C ASN A 69 1.45 -2.24 -3.23
N ASN A 70 2.28 -3.26 -3.00
CA ASN A 70 3.31 -3.20 -1.97
C ASN A 70 4.42 -2.20 -2.31
N GLU A 71 4.83 -2.12 -3.58
CA GLU A 71 5.80 -1.11 -4.05
C GLU A 71 5.26 0.32 -3.83
N LEU A 72 4.00 0.59 -4.20
CA LEU A 72 3.35 1.88 -3.95
C LEU A 72 3.23 2.22 -2.46
N LYS A 73 3.00 1.23 -1.61
CA LYS A 73 2.97 1.41 -0.15
C LYS A 73 4.36 1.74 0.40
N LEU A 74 5.42 1.11 -0.12
CA LEU A 74 6.80 1.40 0.30
C LEU A 74 7.20 2.83 -0.03
N ASP A 75 6.87 3.35 -1.21
CA ASP A 75 7.10 4.74 -1.58
C ASP A 75 6.37 5.71 -0.65
N SER A 76 5.12 5.39 -0.28
CA SER A 76 4.33 6.20 0.65
C SER A 76 4.93 6.18 2.07
N VAL A 77 5.46 5.03 2.51
CA VAL A 77 6.14 4.89 3.81
C VAL A 77 7.42 5.71 3.84
N GLU A 78 8.21 5.73 2.76
CA GLU A 78 9.44 6.51 2.70
C GLU A 78 9.15 8.01 2.81
N SER A 79 8.18 8.52 2.06
CA SER A 79 7.71 9.91 2.17
C SER A 79 7.23 10.25 3.59
N ALA A 80 6.50 9.34 4.23
CA ALA A 80 6.04 9.53 5.61
C ALA A 80 7.22 9.58 6.61
N LYS A 81 8.26 8.76 6.41
CA LYS A 81 9.47 8.79 7.25
C LYS A 81 10.22 10.12 7.15
N GLU A 82 10.31 10.70 5.95
CA GLU A 82 10.93 12.02 5.76
C GLU A 82 10.19 13.09 6.54
N ILE A 83 8.86 13.14 6.44
CA ILE A 83 8.02 14.09 7.20
C ILE A 83 8.22 13.90 8.72
N ILE A 84 8.17 12.66 9.21
CA ILE A 84 8.37 12.38 10.63
C ILE A 84 9.76 12.84 11.09
N LYS A 85 10.78 12.65 10.27
CA LYS A 85 12.15 13.07 10.60
C LYS A 85 12.24 14.59 10.70
N GLU A 86 11.68 15.34 9.73
CA GLU A 86 11.67 16.79 9.75
C GLU A 86 10.94 17.34 10.97
N GLU A 87 9.74 16.86 11.26
CA GLU A 87 8.95 17.27 12.42
C GLU A 87 9.64 16.90 13.76
N SER A 88 10.29 15.73 13.81
CA SER A 88 11.06 15.33 14.99
C SER A 88 12.26 16.24 15.22
N ASP A 89 12.93 16.68 14.20
CA ASP A 89 14.09 17.58 14.32
C ASP A 89 13.66 19.01 14.74
N VAL A 90 12.49 19.48 14.26
CA VAL A 90 11.90 20.73 14.75
C VAL A 90 11.56 20.61 16.23
N LEU A 91 10.87 19.54 16.64
CA LEU A 91 10.49 19.32 18.04
C LEU A 91 11.70 19.23 18.97
N LYS A 92 12.79 18.56 18.54
CA LYS A 92 14.04 18.49 19.34
C LYS A 92 14.65 19.88 19.56
N LYS A 93 14.64 20.73 18.53
CA LYS A 93 15.14 22.11 18.63
C LYS A 93 14.29 22.94 19.60
N ASP A 94 12.98 22.81 19.52
CA ASP A 94 12.05 23.51 20.42
C ASP A 94 12.23 23.07 21.87
N ILE A 95 12.35 21.77 22.13
CA ILE A 95 12.60 21.21 23.45
C ILE A 95 13.95 21.75 23.98
N ALA A 96 15.00 21.67 23.18
CA ALA A 96 16.32 22.17 23.56
C ALA A 96 16.27 23.66 23.91
N PHE A 97 15.57 24.45 23.11
CA PHE A 97 15.40 25.89 23.33
C PHE A 97 14.67 26.19 24.64
N HIS A 98 13.57 25.49 24.92
CA HIS A 98 12.81 25.64 26.15
C HIS A 98 13.61 25.23 27.41
N PHE A 99 14.45 24.21 27.29
CA PHE A 99 15.36 23.86 28.39
C PHE A 99 16.48 24.89 28.59
N PHE A 100 16.92 25.58 27.56
CA PHE A 100 18.00 26.56 27.63
C PHE A 100 17.54 27.93 28.11
N LEU A 101 16.29 28.33 27.84
CA LEU A 101 15.73 29.63 28.18
C LEU A 101 15.90 30.01 29.66
N PRO A 102 15.55 29.16 30.64
CA PRO A 102 15.71 29.50 32.06
C PRO A 102 17.18 29.71 32.46
N HIS A 103 18.09 28.97 31.84
CA HIS A 103 19.53 29.11 32.10
C HIS A 103 20.08 30.42 31.53
N MET A 104 19.61 30.84 30.34
CA MET A 104 20.01 32.13 29.75
C MET A 104 19.49 33.33 30.58
N GLU A 105 18.28 33.26 31.09
CA GLU A 105 17.72 34.29 32.00
C GLU A 105 18.52 34.38 33.30
N SER A 106 18.88 33.22 33.87
CA SER A 106 19.73 33.19 35.08
C SER A 106 21.12 33.81 34.84
N VAL A 107 21.75 33.52 33.71
CA VAL A 107 23.04 34.10 33.30
C VAL A 107 22.91 35.60 33.05
N LYS A 108 21.89 36.05 32.36
CA LYS A 108 21.61 37.48 32.11
C LYS A 108 21.45 38.25 33.41
N ASN A 109 20.68 37.69 34.36
CA ASN A 109 20.47 38.36 35.66
C ASN A 109 21.77 38.46 36.44
N LYS A 110 22.61 37.40 36.50
CA LYS A 110 23.92 37.44 37.17
C LYS A 110 24.87 38.45 36.51
N LEU A 111 24.89 38.58 35.18
CA LEU A 111 25.69 39.58 34.51
C LEU A 111 25.20 41.00 34.78
N SER A 112 23.91 41.23 34.87
CA SER A 112 23.38 42.57 35.23
C SER A 112 23.64 42.94 36.68
N GLU A 113 23.63 41.99 37.60
CA GLU A 113 24.00 42.22 39.00
C GLU A 113 25.48 42.55 39.18
N ASN A 114 26.39 41.78 38.53
CA ASN A 114 27.80 42.02 38.56
C ASN A 114 28.23 43.36 37.92
N SER A 115 27.54 43.77 36.84
CA SER A 115 27.82 45.06 36.19
C SER A 115 27.40 46.26 37.02
N LEU A 116 26.40 46.10 37.93
CA LEU A 116 25.98 47.11 38.86
C LEU A 116 26.94 47.21 40.07
N GLU A 117 27.50 46.10 40.52
CA GLU A 117 28.53 46.12 41.58
C GLU A 117 29.85 46.76 41.13
N GLU A 118 30.26 46.55 39.85
CA GLU A 118 31.49 47.21 39.32
C GLU A 118 31.31 48.74 39.12
N ILE A 119 30.08 49.23 38.93
CA ILE A 119 29.81 50.65 38.77
C ILE A 119 29.69 51.40 40.07
N LEU A 120 29.46 50.68 41.19
CA LEU A 120 29.25 51.25 42.53
C LEU A 120 30.55 51.29 43.36
N TYR A 121 31.67 50.78 42.84
CA TYR A 121 33.00 50.86 43.43
C TYR A 121 33.94 51.64 42.55
#